data_f6617d238116a8cb133a234f0977fffd
#
_entry.id   f6617d238116a8cb133a234f0977fffd
#
_cell.length_a   1.000
_cell.length_b   1.000
_cell.length_c   1.000
_cell.angle_alpha   90.00
_cell.angle_beta   90.00
_cell.angle_gamma   90.00
#
_symmetry.space_group_name_H-M   'P 1'
#
loop_
_entity.id
_entity.type
_entity.pdbx_description
1 polymer ?
#
loop_
_entity_poly.entity_id
_entity_poly.type
_entity_poly.pdbx_seq_one_letter_code
_entity_poly.pdbx_strand_id
1 'polypeptide(L)'
;MKHLLILISILLLSSFLTSCEKKNGPGTETYGDGSSYVGVFKDGERNGQGTYTYSDGDKYEGEWKDGKRTGQGTYTYGKGEWEGDKYVGEWKDGKRTGQGTYTWSNGNKYIGEWKDGKINGQGVATFPDGTKLCWGMKEWERM
;
A
#
# COMPACT_ATOMS: atom_id res chain seq x y z
N MET A 1 -28.05 42.51 46.15
CA MET A 1 -26.94 42.40 45.15
C MET A 1 -26.04 41.19 45.41
N LYS A 2 -26.60 39.95 45.50
CA LYS A 2 -25.80 38.73 45.75
C LYS A 2 -26.18 37.54 44.86
N HIS A 3 -26.99 37.75 43.82
CA HIS A 3 -27.43 36.65 42.92
C HIS A 3 -26.98 36.78 41.48
N LEU A 4 -26.05 37.72 41.15
CA LEU A 4 -25.59 37.95 39.78
C LEU A 4 -24.22 37.33 39.46
N LEU A 5 -23.56 36.64 40.39
CA LEU A 5 -22.23 36.09 40.21
C LEU A 5 -22.18 34.56 40.04
N ILE A 6 -23.33 33.87 40.05
CA ILE A 6 -23.36 32.38 39.91
C ILE A 6 -23.70 31.92 38.50
N LEU A 7 -24.14 32.81 37.60
CA LEU A 7 -24.52 32.43 36.23
C LEU A 7 -23.40 32.52 35.18
N ILE A 8 -22.19 32.99 35.54
CA ILE A 8 -21.06 33.13 34.58
C ILE A 8 -20.10 31.94 34.63
N SER A 9 -20.16 31.08 35.64
CA SER A 9 -19.23 29.94 35.78
C SER A 9 -19.70 28.65 35.12
N ILE A 10 -20.91 28.60 34.56
CA ILE A 10 -21.45 27.38 33.90
C ILE A 10 -21.24 27.40 32.36
N LEU A 11 -20.85 28.53 31.77
CA LEU A 11 -20.72 28.67 30.31
C LEU A 11 -19.30 28.43 29.79
N LEU A 12 -18.34 28.04 30.61
CA LEU A 12 -16.94 27.82 30.20
C LEU A 12 -16.48 26.36 30.27
N LEU A 13 -17.39 25.41 30.49
CA LEU A 13 -17.05 23.98 30.60
C LEU A 13 -17.60 23.13 29.44
N SER A 14 -18.02 23.72 28.33
CA SER A 14 -18.63 22.98 27.20
C SER A 14 -17.80 22.93 25.91
N SER A 15 -16.48 23.16 25.98
CA SER A 15 -15.67 23.22 24.75
C SER A 15 -14.42 22.33 24.72
N PHE A 16 -14.40 21.22 25.46
CA PHE A 16 -13.31 20.21 25.31
C PHE A 16 -13.85 18.79 25.19
N LEU A 17 -14.95 18.62 24.47
CA LEU A 17 -15.24 17.36 23.78
C LEU A 17 -14.90 17.59 22.30
N THR A 18 -13.62 17.76 21.97
CA THR A 18 -13.13 17.41 20.63
C THR A 18 -13.35 15.91 20.54
N SER A 19 -14.50 15.51 19.99
CA SER A 19 -14.66 14.17 19.48
C SER A 19 -13.47 13.94 18.56
N CYS A 20 -12.68 12.91 18.84
CA CYS A 20 -11.64 12.47 17.93
C CYS A 20 -12.39 11.91 16.70
N GLU A 21 -12.81 12.83 15.82
CA GLU A 21 -13.53 12.47 14.60
C GLU A 21 -12.59 11.68 13.72
N LYS A 22 -12.93 10.42 13.50
CA LYS A 22 -12.11 9.54 12.67
C LYS A 22 -12.07 10.10 11.25
N LYS A 23 -10.88 10.14 10.68
CA LYS A 23 -10.64 10.65 9.33
C LYS A 23 -11.43 9.84 8.30
N ASN A 24 -12.24 10.51 7.48
CA ASN A 24 -13.01 9.91 6.40
C ASN A 24 -12.83 10.72 5.11
N GLY A 25 -12.81 10.02 3.96
CA GLY A 25 -12.64 10.62 2.64
C GLY A 25 -11.16 10.85 2.25
N PRO A 26 -10.91 11.60 1.15
CA PRO A 26 -9.56 11.88 0.67
C PRO A 26 -8.74 12.69 1.68
N GLY A 27 -7.44 12.37 1.78
CA GLY A 27 -6.58 13.09 2.69
C GLY A 27 -5.11 12.69 2.59
N THR A 28 -4.28 13.42 3.33
CA THR A 28 -2.85 13.16 3.47
C THR A 28 -2.51 12.94 4.93
N GLU A 29 -1.58 12.05 5.20
CA GLU A 29 -1.01 11.79 6.51
C GLU A 29 0.50 11.62 6.39
N THR A 30 1.25 12.25 7.29
CA THR A 30 2.70 12.08 7.41
C THR A 30 3.00 11.50 8.78
N TYR A 31 3.84 10.47 8.80
CA TYR A 31 4.20 9.73 10.00
C TYR A 31 5.54 10.21 10.56
N GLY A 32 5.78 9.93 11.84
CA GLY A 32 6.99 10.41 12.53
C GLY A 32 8.30 9.82 12.02
N ASP A 33 8.25 8.72 11.26
CA ASP A 33 9.39 8.10 10.59
C ASP A 33 9.71 8.73 9.22
N GLY A 34 8.95 9.75 8.79
CA GLY A 34 9.07 10.41 7.49
C GLY A 34 8.27 9.75 6.36
N SER A 35 7.61 8.64 6.61
CA SER A 35 6.70 8.05 5.64
C SER A 35 5.41 8.87 5.49
N SER A 36 4.69 8.69 4.39
CA SER A 36 3.45 9.42 4.14
C SER A 36 2.42 8.59 3.38
N TYR A 37 1.16 8.93 3.57
CA TYR A 37 0.04 8.39 2.80
C TYR A 37 -0.81 9.50 2.20
N VAL A 38 -1.14 9.36 0.92
CA VAL A 38 -2.09 10.21 0.20
C VAL A 38 -3.15 9.31 -0.41
N GLY A 39 -4.40 9.45 0.00
CA GLY A 39 -5.46 8.57 -0.47
C GLY A 39 -6.74 8.71 0.33
N VAL A 40 -7.59 7.71 0.21
CA VAL A 40 -8.89 7.67 0.89
C VAL A 40 -8.74 7.04 2.28
N PHE A 41 -9.44 7.61 3.25
CA PHE A 41 -9.57 7.09 4.62
C PHE A 41 -11.02 6.69 4.90
N LYS A 42 -11.20 5.67 5.70
CA LYS A 42 -12.47 5.29 6.31
C LYS A 42 -12.23 4.92 7.76
N ASP A 43 -12.99 5.54 8.65
CA ASP A 43 -12.88 5.34 10.10
C ASP A 43 -11.45 5.50 10.66
N GLY A 44 -10.65 6.40 10.04
CA GLY A 44 -9.26 6.68 10.40
C GLY A 44 -8.25 5.72 9.77
N GLU A 45 -8.68 4.71 9.02
CA GLU A 45 -7.81 3.75 8.35
C GLU A 45 -7.71 4.00 6.84
N ARG A 46 -6.57 3.65 6.23
CA ARG A 46 -6.39 3.71 4.78
C ARG A 46 -7.37 2.76 4.12
N ASN A 47 -8.16 3.28 3.15
CA ASN A 47 -9.23 2.54 2.49
C ASN A 47 -9.44 3.09 1.07
N GLY A 48 -9.76 2.24 0.09
CA GLY A 48 -9.89 2.67 -1.31
C GLY A 48 -8.53 2.89 -1.98
N GLN A 49 -8.45 3.80 -2.93
CA GLN A 49 -7.20 4.10 -3.65
C GLN A 49 -6.28 5.02 -2.84
N GLY A 50 -4.99 4.74 -2.89
CA GLY A 50 -4.00 5.58 -2.22
C GLY A 50 -2.56 5.22 -2.51
N THR A 51 -1.68 6.18 -2.24
CA THR A 51 -0.23 6.07 -2.36
C THR A 51 0.40 6.14 -0.98
N TYR A 52 1.19 5.16 -0.63
CA TYR A 52 2.05 5.17 0.55
C TYR A 52 3.51 5.29 0.11
N THR A 53 4.19 6.29 0.62
CA THR A 53 5.64 6.48 0.42
C THR A 53 6.33 6.19 1.75
N TYR A 54 7.24 5.23 1.73
CA TYR A 54 8.07 4.85 2.88
C TYR A 54 9.25 5.80 3.05
N SER A 55 9.84 5.82 4.22
CA SER A 55 10.98 6.70 4.54
C SER A 55 12.26 6.39 3.75
N ASP A 56 12.43 5.15 3.27
CA ASP A 56 13.51 4.70 2.39
C ASP A 56 13.26 4.99 0.90
N GLY A 57 12.10 5.56 0.58
CA GLY A 57 11.69 5.90 -0.78
C GLY A 57 10.93 4.77 -1.50
N ASP A 58 10.71 3.62 -0.87
CA ASP A 58 9.77 2.64 -1.37
C ASP A 58 8.39 3.29 -1.56
N LYS A 59 7.63 2.82 -2.53
CA LYS A 59 6.30 3.38 -2.81
C LYS A 59 5.32 2.28 -3.16
N TYR A 60 4.13 2.34 -2.56
CA TYR A 60 2.97 1.55 -2.97
C TYR A 60 1.86 2.44 -3.48
N GLU A 61 1.33 2.14 -4.66
CA GLU A 61 0.20 2.82 -5.30
C GLU A 61 -0.86 1.77 -5.63
N GLY A 62 -2.05 1.87 -5.05
CA GLY A 62 -3.08 0.88 -5.29
C GLY A 62 -4.20 0.89 -4.27
N GLU A 63 -4.88 -0.25 -4.18
CA GLU A 63 -6.03 -0.43 -3.32
C GLU A 63 -5.65 -0.74 -1.88
N TRP A 64 -6.44 -0.18 -0.96
CA TRP A 64 -6.31 -0.35 0.47
C TRP A 64 -7.64 -0.78 1.09
N LYS A 65 -7.59 -1.64 2.07
CA LYS A 65 -8.72 -2.01 2.90
C LYS A 65 -8.26 -2.23 4.33
N ASP A 66 -8.93 -1.53 5.25
CA ASP A 66 -8.67 -1.63 6.70
C ASP A 66 -7.16 -1.54 7.01
N GLY A 67 -6.52 -0.49 6.46
CA GLY A 67 -5.09 -0.21 6.60
C GLY A 67 -4.13 -1.11 5.81
N LYS A 68 -4.61 -2.13 5.09
CA LYS A 68 -3.79 -3.12 4.38
C LYS A 68 -3.87 -2.96 2.86
N ARG A 69 -2.77 -3.23 2.17
CA ARG A 69 -2.73 -3.32 0.70
C ARG A 69 -3.60 -4.50 0.24
N THR A 70 -4.44 -4.25 -0.77
CA THR A 70 -5.37 -5.25 -1.33
C THR A 70 -5.58 -5.00 -2.82
N GLY A 71 -6.35 -5.85 -3.51
CA GLY A 71 -6.71 -5.65 -4.92
C GLY A 71 -5.50 -5.46 -5.84
N GLN A 72 -5.61 -4.54 -6.77
CA GLN A 72 -4.52 -4.23 -7.70
C GLN A 72 -3.62 -3.14 -7.14
N GLY A 73 -2.30 -3.31 -7.32
CA GLY A 73 -1.35 -2.31 -6.86
C GLY A 73 0.03 -2.45 -7.46
N THR A 74 0.76 -1.34 -7.44
CA THR A 74 2.15 -1.22 -7.84
C THR A 74 3.02 -0.95 -6.63
N TYR A 75 4.08 -1.71 -6.48
CA TYR A 75 5.15 -1.45 -5.51
C TYR A 75 6.44 -1.13 -6.25
N THR A 76 7.04 -0.01 -5.94
CA THR A 76 8.33 0.42 -6.48
C THR A 76 9.32 0.47 -5.33
N TYR A 77 10.46 -0.17 -5.49
CA TYR A 77 11.53 -0.17 -4.49
C TYR A 77 12.37 1.10 -4.61
N GLY A 78 12.53 1.77 -3.48
CA GLY A 78 13.35 2.97 -3.32
C GLY A 78 14.82 2.64 -3.11
N LYS A 79 15.48 3.40 -2.23
CA LYS A 79 16.92 3.25 -1.97
C LYS A 79 17.23 1.94 -1.25
N GLY A 80 18.21 1.21 -1.77
CA GLY A 80 18.71 -0.03 -1.14
C GLY A 80 19.03 -1.11 -2.16
N GLU A 81 19.08 -2.35 -1.70
CA GLU A 81 19.45 -3.54 -2.51
C GLU A 81 18.55 -3.76 -3.74
N TRP A 82 17.27 -3.35 -3.65
CA TRP A 82 16.24 -3.57 -4.68
C TRP A 82 15.86 -2.29 -5.41
N GLU A 83 16.69 -1.24 -5.31
CA GLU A 83 16.40 0.07 -5.92
C GLU A 83 16.10 -0.05 -7.42
N GLY A 84 14.95 0.49 -7.82
CA GLY A 84 14.46 0.45 -9.20
C GLY A 84 13.67 -0.80 -9.56
N ASP A 85 13.60 -1.81 -8.69
CA ASP A 85 12.72 -2.95 -8.89
C ASP A 85 11.25 -2.52 -8.78
N LYS A 86 10.36 -3.25 -9.45
CA LYS A 86 8.94 -2.92 -9.47
C LYS A 86 8.07 -4.18 -9.50
N TYR A 87 7.03 -4.20 -8.69
CA TYR A 87 5.96 -5.20 -8.77
C TYR A 87 4.65 -4.53 -9.17
N VAL A 88 3.92 -5.15 -10.10
CA VAL A 88 2.56 -4.76 -10.49
C VAL A 88 1.69 -6.01 -10.46
N GLY A 89 0.62 -6.02 -9.69
CA GLY A 89 -0.24 -7.19 -9.60
C GLY A 89 -1.16 -7.17 -8.40
N GLU A 90 -1.64 -8.37 -8.06
CA GLU A 90 -2.62 -8.58 -7.00
C GLU A 90 -2.00 -8.59 -5.61
N TRP A 91 -2.77 -8.04 -4.67
CA TRP A 91 -2.42 -7.96 -3.25
C TRP A 91 -3.55 -8.48 -2.37
N LYS A 92 -3.21 -9.16 -1.31
CA LYS A 92 -4.14 -9.59 -0.27
C LYS A 92 -3.46 -9.50 1.09
N ASP A 93 -4.11 -8.84 2.04
CA ASP A 93 -3.61 -8.67 3.42
C ASP A 93 -2.15 -8.18 3.49
N GLY A 94 -1.79 -7.24 2.60
CA GLY A 94 -0.44 -6.66 2.52
C GLY A 94 0.59 -7.49 1.75
N LYS A 95 0.23 -8.67 1.22
CA LYS A 95 1.13 -9.58 0.50
C LYS A 95 0.79 -9.67 -0.98
N ARG A 96 1.81 -9.85 -1.84
CA ARG A 96 1.64 -10.17 -3.26
C ARG A 96 0.97 -11.54 -3.39
N THR A 97 -0.03 -11.64 -4.27
CA THR A 97 -0.80 -12.87 -4.51
C THR A 97 -1.29 -12.91 -5.97
N GLY A 98 -1.97 -13.98 -6.38
CA GLY A 98 -2.58 -14.10 -7.71
C GLY A 98 -1.60 -13.86 -8.84
N GLN A 99 -2.03 -13.12 -9.85
CA GLN A 99 -1.18 -12.79 -11.00
C GLN A 99 -0.41 -11.49 -10.76
N GLY A 100 0.86 -11.47 -11.16
CA GLY A 100 1.68 -10.28 -11.03
C GLY A 100 2.91 -10.27 -11.92
N THR A 101 3.40 -9.07 -12.19
CA THR A 101 4.65 -8.81 -12.92
C THR A 101 5.67 -8.21 -11.96
N TYR A 102 6.81 -8.83 -11.86
CA TYR A 102 7.99 -8.27 -11.22
C TYR A 102 8.99 -7.86 -12.28
N THR A 103 9.48 -6.64 -12.22
CA THR A 103 10.53 -6.13 -13.11
C THR A 103 11.72 -5.76 -12.23
N TRP A 104 12.84 -6.39 -12.48
CA TRP A 104 14.11 -6.06 -11.84
C TRP A 104 14.74 -4.82 -12.48
N SER A 105 15.51 -4.09 -11.74
CA SER A 105 16.24 -2.89 -12.20
C SER A 105 17.19 -3.17 -13.36
N ASN A 106 17.70 -4.41 -13.49
CA ASN A 106 18.52 -4.86 -14.60
C ASN A 106 17.74 -5.19 -15.89
N GLY A 107 16.41 -4.99 -15.89
CA GLY A 107 15.53 -5.24 -17.02
C GLY A 107 14.97 -6.66 -17.13
N ASN A 108 15.38 -7.59 -16.27
CA ASN A 108 14.71 -8.88 -16.16
C ASN A 108 13.24 -8.68 -15.75
N LYS A 109 12.38 -9.60 -16.19
CA LYS A 109 10.95 -9.54 -15.86
C LYS A 109 10.41 -10.93 -15.56
N TYR A 110 9.58 -11.06 -14.55
CA TYR A 110 8.77 -12.24 -14.28
C TYR A 110 7.29 -11.89 -14.39
N ILE A 111 6.54 -12.69 -15.10
CA ILE A 111 5.07 -12.61 -15.18
C ILE A 111 4.53 -13.97 -14.77
N GLY A 112 3.69 -14.03 -13.75
CA GLY A 112 3.15 -15.30 -13.29
C GLY A 112 2.49 -15.22 -11.93
N GLU A 113 2.35 -16.39 -11.31
CA GLU A 113 1.63 -16.60 -10.07
C GLU A 113 2.46 -16.24 -8.84
N TRP A 114 1.77 -15.65 -7.86
CA TRP A 114 2.32 -15.25 -6.57
C TRP A 114 1.46 -15.79 -5.43
N LYS A 115 2.10 -16.17 -4.35
CA LYS A 115 1.44 -16.58 -3.11
C LYS A 115 2.28 -16.15 -1.91
N ASP A 116 1.63 -15.51 -0.94
CA ASP A 116 2.27 -15.06 0.30
C ASP A 116 3.57 -14.24 0.09
N GLY A 117 3.59 -13.40 -0.96
CA GLY A 117 4.72 -12.54 -1.29
C GLY A 117 5.82 -13.19 -2.12
N LYS A 118 5.68 -14.48 -2.49
CA LYS A 118 6.68 -15.26 -3.24
C LYS A 118 6.14 -15.69 -4.60
N ILE A 119 7.06 -15.88 -5.57
CA ILE A 119 6.76 -16.56 -6.82
C ILE A 119 6.25 -17.97 -6.49
N ASN A 120 5.12 -18.35 -7.08
CA ASN A 120 4.47 -19.65 -6.84
C ASN A 120 3.71 -20.06 -8.10
N GLY A 121 3.75 -21.36 -8.46
CA GLY A 121 3.01 -21.86 -9.61
C GLY A 121 3.65 -21.52 -10.95
N GLN A 122 2.82 -21.18 -11.93
CA GLN A 122 3.24 -20.96 -13.32
C GLN A 122 3.67 -19.53 -13.58
N GLY A 123 4.65 -19.38 -14.46
CA GLY A 123 5.10 -18.05 -14.89
C GLY A 123 6.19 -18.10 -15.93
N VAL A 124 6.52 -16.92 -16.46
CA VAL A 124 7.56 -16.73 -17.48
C VAL A 124 8.53 -15.65 -17.00
N ALA A 125 9.80 -16.00 -16.92
CA ALA A 125 10.88 -15.04 -16.81
C ALA A 125 11.35 -14.64 -18.21
N THR A 126 11.57 -13.35 -18.43
CA THR A 126 12.11 -12.80 -19.68
C THR A 126 13.34 -11.97 -19.33
N PHE A 127 14.40 -12.14 -20.10
CA PHE A 127 15.67 -11.44 -19.94
C PHE A 127 15.82 -10.34 -21.01
N PRO A 128 16.70 -9.34 -20.82
CA PRO A 128 16.90 -8.24 -21.77
C PRO A 128 17.31 -8.67 -23.17
N ASP A 129 17.99 -9.82 -23.31
CA ASP A 129 18.37 -10.41 -24.60
C ASP A 129 17.21 -11.13 -25.33
N GLY A 130 15.99 -11.09 -24.72
CA GLY A 130 14.80 -11.77 -25.24
C GLY A 130 14.66 -13.23 -24.85
N THR A 131 15.65 -13.82 -24.17
CA THR A 131 15.56 -15.19 -23.64
C THR A 131 14.38 -15.30 -22.66
N LYS A 132 13.66 -16.44 -22.73
CA LYS A 132 12.53 -16.74 -21.84
C LYS A 132 12.72 -18.07 -21.14
N LEU A 133 12.41 -18.10 -19.84
CA LEU A 133 12.33 -19.30 -19.03
C LEU A 133 10.91 -19.47 -18.51
N CYS A 134 10.29 -20.62 -18.81
CA CYS A 134 8.97 -20.97 -18.32
C CYS A 134 9.10 -21.71 -16.98
N TRP A 135 8.25 -21.35 -16.01
CA TRP A 135 8.26 -21.92 -14.66
C TRP A 135 6.95 -22.67 -14.41
N GLY A 136 7.03 -23.86 -13.79
CA GLY A 136 5.84 -24.62 -13.41
C GLY A 136 5.04 -25.27 -14.54
N MET A 137 5.50 -25.16 -15.80
CA MET A 137 4.86 -25.85 -16.93
C MET A 137 5.13 -27.35 -16.89
N LYS A 138 4.13 -28.14 -17.27
CA LYS A 138 4.31 -29.57 -17.52
C LYS A 138 5.20 -29.77 -18.76
N GLU A 139 5.93 -30.89 -18.80
CA GLU A 139 6.97 -31.13 -19.82
C GLU A 139 6.46 -31.02 -21.27
N TRP A 140 5.18 -31.34 -21.53
CA TRP A 140 4.55 -31.27 -22.85
C TRP A 140 4.14 -29.84 -23.32
N GLU A 141 4.15 -28.86 -22.41
CA GLU A 141 3.85 -27.44 -22.72
C GLU A 141 5.12 -26.64 -23.13
N ARG A 142 6.29 -27.28 -23.18
CA ARG A 142 7.59 -26.66 -23.50
C ARG A 142 8.03 -26.78 -24.97
N MET A 143 7.15 -27.35 -25.80
CA MET A 143 7.45 -27.49 -27.24
C MET A 143 6.87 -26.36 -28.07
#